data_fde2666b4c7b8f7f0c434fc4b9d76f1c
#
_entry.id   fde2666b4c7b8f7f0c434fc4b9d76f1c
#
_cell.length_a   1.000
_cell.length_b   1.000
_cell.length_c   1.000
_cell.angle_alpha   90.00
_cell.angle_beta   90.00
_cell.angle_gamma   90.00
#
_symmetry.space_group_name_H-M   'P 1'
#
loop_
_entity.id
_entity.type
_entity.pdbx_description
1 polymer ?
#
loop_
_entity_poly.entity_id
_entity_poly.type
_entity_poly.pdbx_seq_one_letter_code
_entity_poly.pdbx_strand_id
1 'polypeptide(L)'
;MAKKLGIVAVTVGVFAFAVPLFAHHGTASFDTTKTLMLKGVVTAYVWSNPHVLVKMDVKDDSGNATPWVVEAWNPVTQTAKGWTKNSFKPGDEVFADVTPAKNARNVGEFRGRIEINGKVLQEGR
;
A
#
# COMPACT_ATOMS: atom_id res chain seq x y z
N MET A 1 -4.57 53.63 45.43
CA MET A 1 -3.59 53.06 44.47
C MET A 1 -4.18 51.76 43.93
N ALA A 2 -4.66 51.78 42.70
CA ALA A 2 -5.23 50.57 42.06
C ALA A 2 -4.10 49.80 41.39
N LYS A 3 -3.85 48.57 41.86
CA LYS A 3 -2.94 47.61 41.20
C LYS A 3 -3.66 47.03 39.97
N LYS A 4 -3.20 47.38 38.81
CA LYS A 4 -3.65 46.77 37.55
C LYS A 4 -3.07 45.35 37.46
N LEU A 5 -3.92 44.34 37.61
CA LEU A 5 -3.57 42.95 37.36
C LEU A 5 -3.62 42.76 35.85
N GLY A 6 -2.45 42.61 35.23
CA GLY A 6 -2.36 42.24 33.83
C GLY A 6 -2.70 40.75 33.63
N ILE A 7 -3.77 40.48 32.91
CA ILE A 7 -4.11 39.13 32.47
C ILE A 7 -3.21 38.79 31.27
N VAL A 8 -2.27 37.88 31.50
CA VAL A 8 -1.48 37.26 30.40
C VAL A 8 -2.33 36.14 29.82
N ALA A 9 -2.92 36.38 28.66
CA ALA A 9 -3.60 35.34 27.91
C ALA A 9 -2.55 34.46 27.23
N VAL A 10 -2.34 33.27 27.77
CA VAL A 10 -1.52 32.24 27.12
C VAL A 10 -2.38 31.56 26.06
N THR A 11 -2.13 31.93 24.82
CA THR A 11 -2.74 31.27 23.65
C THR A 11 -1.99 29.95 23.42
N VAL A 12 -2.58 28.85 23.89
CA VAL A 12 -2.09 27.51 23.55
C VAL A 12 -2.47 27.24 22.11
N GLY A 13 -1.50 27.38 21.21
CA GLY A 13 -1.64 26.98 19.81
C GLY A 13 -1.71 25.47 19.73
N VAL A 14 -2.90 24.93 19.48
CA VAL A 14 -3.08 23.52 19.13
C VAL A 14 -2.55 23.32 17.72
N PHE A 15 -1.30 22.86 17.60
CA PHE A 15 -0.79 22.33 16.33
C PHE A 15 -1.54 21.01 16.07
N ALA A 16 -2.60 21.09 15.30
CA ALA A 16 -3.21 19.92 14.70
C ALA A 16 -2.21 19.35 13.68
N PHE A 17 -1.46 18.35 14.08
CA PHE A 17 -0.73 17.52 13.12
C PHE A 17 -1.76 16.83 12.24
N ALA A 18 -1.96 17.34 11.04
CA ALA A 18 -2.69 16.65 9.99
C ALA A 18 -1.88 15.42 9.60
N VAL A 19 -2.14 14.30 10.27
CA VAL A 19 -1.67 13.00 9.79
C VAL A 19 -2.37 12.79 8.46
N PRO A 20 -1.66 12.57 7.34
CA PRO A 20 -2.32 12.24 6.10
C PRO A 20 -3.09 10.95 6.32
N LEU A 21 -4.41 11.06 6.41
CA LEU A 21 -5.32 9.94 6.34
C LEU A 21 -5.14 9.37 4.92
N PHE A 22 -4.36 8.30 4.82
CA PHE A 22 -4.41 7.47 3.64
C PHE A 22 -5.85 6.99 3.52
N ALA A 23 -6.58 7.58 2.58
CA ALA A 23 -7.95 7.20 2.31
C ALA A 23 -7.94 5.69 1.99
N HIS A 24 -8.64 4.92 2.82
CA HIS A 24 -8.83 3.50 2.59
C HIS A 24 -9.60 3.35 1.29
N HIS A 25 -8.90 2.91 0.25
CA HIS A 25 -9.53 2.59 -1.02
C HIS A 25 -10.27 1.26 -0.84
N GLY A 26 -11.59 1.32 -0.64
CA GLY A 26 -12.42 0.12 -0.71
C GLY A 26 -12.40 -0.47 -2.14
N THR A 27 -12.93 -1.68 -2.31
CA THR A 27 -13.01 -2.37 -3.62
C THR A 27 -13.64 -1.50 -4.72
N ALA A 28 -14.51 -0.54 -4.37
CA ALA A 28 -15.07 0.46 -5.29
C ALA A 28 -14.02 1.38 -5.93
N SER A 29 -12.83 1.48 -5.36
CA SER A 29 -11.74 2.31 -5.86
C SER A 29 -10.91 1.64 -6.95
N PHE A 30 -11.06 0.34 -7.16
CA PHE A 30 -10.33 -0.43 -8.18
C PHE A 30 -11.18 -0.67 -9.42
N ASP A 31 -10.53 -0.65 -10.58
CA ASP A 31 -11.15 -0.95 -11.88
C ASP A 31 -11.17 -2.47 -12.12
N THR A 32 -12.21 -3.11 -11.63
CA THR A 32 -12.35 -4.58 -11.69
C THR A 32 -12.55 -5.11 -13.11
N THR A 33 -12.67 -4.25 -14.11
CA THR A 33 -12.74 -4.65 -15.52
C THR A 33 -11.36 -4.84 -16.14
N LYS A 34 -10.30 -4.42 -15.42
CA LYS A 34 -8.91 -4.49 -15.88
C LYS A 34 -8.07 -5.39 -14.99
N THR A 35 -7.16 -6.10 -15.61
CA THR A 35 -6.09 -6.81 -14.94
C THR A 35 -4.76 -6.43 -15.59
N LEU A 36 -3.81 -5.98 -14.79
CA LEU A 36 -2.45 -5.72 -15.21
C LEU A 36 -1.55 -6.86 -14.73
N MET A 37 -0.65 -7.31 -15.58
CA MET A 37 0.44 -8.18 -15.18
C MET A 37 1.64 -7.31 -14.84
N LEU A 38 1.98 -7.23 -13.57
CA LEU A 38 3.12 -6.45 -13.10
C LEU A 38 4.32 -7.38 -12.84
N LYS A 39 5.48 -6.95 -13.33
CA LYS A 39 6.76 -7.54 -12.97
C LYS A 39 7.60 -6.48 -12.29
N GLY A 40 7.95 -6.70 -11.04
CA GLY A 40 8.66 -5.71 -10.25
C GLY A 40 9.60 -6.32 -9.23
N VAL A 41 10.40 -5.45 -8.60
CA VAL A 41 11.29 -5.81 -7.50
C VAL A 41 10.77 -5.16 -6.23
N VAL A 42 10.58 -5.96 -5.19
CA VAL A 42 10.08 -5.48 -3.90
C VAL A 42 11.05 -4.48 -3.28
N THR A 43 10.54 -3.35 -2.86
CA THR A 43 11.28 -2.32 -2.11
C THR A 43 10.88 -2.27 -0.64
N ALA A 44 9.62 -2.61 -0.31
CA ALA A 44 9.14 -2.73 1.05
C ALA A 44 7.92 -3.65 1.15
N TYR A 45 7.76 -4.29 2.31
CA TYR A 45 6.61 -5.12 2.64
C TYR A 45 6.05 -4.68 3.99
N VAL A 46 4.78 -4.31 4.03
CA VAL A 46 4.10 -3.84 5.23
C VAL A 46 2.98 -4.82 5.60
N TRP A 47 3.20 -5.54 6.68
CA TRP A 47 2.26 -6.51 7.23
C TRP A 47 1.45 -5.87 8.36
N SER A 48 0.37 -5.18 8.03
CA SER A 48 -0.42 -4.40 8.99
C SER A 48 -1.90 -4.34 8.63
N ASN A 49 -2.72 -3.98 9.62
CA ASN A 49 -4.11 -3.62 9.40
C ASN A 49 -4.20 -2.15 8.94
N PRO A 50 -5.20 -1.81 8.14
CA PRO A 50 -6.25 -2.66 7.60
C PRO A 50 -5.85 -3.42 6.33
N HIS A 51 -4.72 -3.10 5.72
CA HIS A 51 -4.24 -3.69 4.48
C HIS A 51 -2.77 -4.08 4.56
N VAL A 52 -2.45 -5.23 3.98
CA VAL A 52 -1.08 -5.62 3.68
C VAL A 52 -0.66 -4.87 2.41
N LEU A 53 0.54 -4.27 2.41
CA LEU A 53 1.06 -3.52 1.27
C LEU A 53 2.38 -4.10 0.80
N VAL A 54 2.51 -4.25 -0.51
CA VAL A 54 3.78 -4.54 -1.18
C VAL A 54 4.16 -3.33 -2.02
N LYS A 55 5.27 -2.71 -1.70
CA LYS A 55 5.88 -1.66 -2.52
C LYS A 55 6.91 -2.29 -3.42
N MET A 56 6.88 -1.95 -4.70
CA MET A 56 7.82 -2.49 -5.67
C MET A 56 8.12 -1.50 -6.78
N ASP A 57 9.30 -1.63 -7.36
CA ASP A 57 9.68 -0.91 -8.57
C ASP A 57 9.33 -1.78 -9.77
N VAL A 58 8.43 -1.30 -10.61
CA VAL A 58 7.97 -1.99 -11.83
C VAL A 58 8.64 -1.35 -13.03
N LYS A 59 9.33 -2.14 -13.85
CA LYS A 59 9.92 -1.66 -15.09
C LYS A 59 8.87 -1.63 -16.19
N ASP A 60 8.82 -0.51 -16.90
CA ASP A 60 8.07 -0.38 -18.15
C ASP A 60 8.85 -1.00 -19.32
N ASP A 61 8.21 -1.02 -20.50
CA ASP A 61 8.81 -1.58 -21.72
C ASP A 61 10.09 -0.83 -22.16
N SER A 62 10.26 0.42 -21.70
CA SER A 62 11.45 1.23 -21.94
C SER A 62 12.56 1.00 -20.91
N GLY A 63 12.32 0.16 -19.90
CA GLY A 63 13.26 -0.14 -18.82
C GLY A 63 13.28 0.88 -17.69
N ASN A 64 12.38 1.88 -17.69
CA ASN A 64 12.24 2.83 -16.61
C ASN A 64 11.55 2.17 -15.42
N ALA A 65 12.12 2.33 -14.23
CA ALA A 65 11.51 1.84 -13.00
C ALA A 65 10.50 2.86 -12.47
N THR A 66 9.29 2.37 -12.20
CA THR A 66 8.21 3.18 -11.64
C THR A 66 7.75 2.56 -10.33
N PRO A 67 7.70 3.32 -9.22
CA PRO A 67 7.25 2.79 -7.95
C PRO A 67 5.75 2.51 -7.96
N TRP A 68 5.39 1.32 -7.48
CA TRP A 68 4.03 0.85 -7.31
C TRP A 68 3.75 0.50 -5.86
N VAL A 69 2.50 0.65 -5.45
CA VAL A 69 1.96 0.11 -4.21
C VAL A 69 0.84 -0.85 -4.56
N VAL A 70 0.99 -2.12 -4.18
CA VAL A 70 -0.05 -3.12 -4.39
C VAL A 70 -0.60 -3.58 -3.05
N GLU A 71 -1.90 -3.43 -2.89
CA GLU A 71 -2.63 -3.78 -1.68
C GLU A 71 -3.08 -5.24 -1.71
N ALA A 72 -3.13 -5.84 -0.53
CA ALA A 72 -3.86 -7.07 -0.26
C ALA A 72 -4.78 -6.85 0.95
N TRP A 73 -5.65 -7.80 1.23
CA TRP A 73 -6.51 -7.75 2.40
C TRP A 73 -5.68 -7.73 3.70
N ASN A 74 -6.36 -7.60 4.83
CA ASN A 74 -5.72 -7.58 6.15
C ASN A 74 -4.93 -8.88 6.44
N PRO A 75 -4.02 -8.85 7.43
CA PRO A 75 -3.18 -9.98 7.79
C PRO A 75 -3.94 -11.29 8.07
N VAL A 76 -5.11 -11.21 8.71
CA VAL A 76 -5.92 -12.41 9.03
C VAL A 76 -6.37 -13.09 7.74
N THR A 77 -6.92 -12.32 6.80
CA THR A 77 -7.37 -12.84 5.50
C THR A 77 -6.20 -13.40 4.69
N GLN A 78 -5.06 -12.73 4.69
CA GLN A 78 -3.89 -13.17 3.93
C GLN A 78 -3.24 -14.42 4.56
N THR A 79 -3.24 -14.55 5.89
CA THR A 79 -2.79 -15.76 6.57
C THR A 79 -3.61 -16.97 6.15
N ALA A 80 -4.93 -16.82 6.03
CA ALA A 80 -5.81 -17.90 5.54
C ALA A 80 -5.49 -18.32 4.08
N LYS A 81 -4.84 -17.44 3.31
CA LYS A 81 -4.34 -17.73 1.95
C LYS A 81 -2.89 -18.24 1.92
N GLY A 82 -2.28 -18.47 3.07
CA GLY A 82 -0.92 -18.97 3.19
C GLY A 82 0.18 -17.89 3.20
N TRP A 83 -0.20 -16.61 3.27
CA TRP A 83 0.78 -15.54 3.41
C TRP A 83 1.25 -15.41 4.86
N THR A 84 2.45 -14.89 5.03
CA THR A 84 3.03 -14.57 6.34
C THR A 84 3.68 -13.20 6.31
N LYS A 85 4.06 -12.69 7.47
CA LYS A 85 4.86 -11.46 7.59
C LYS A 85 6.23 -11.53 6.88
N ASN A 86 6.64 -12.72 6.43
CA ASN A 86 7.91 -12.96 5.75
C ASN A 86 7.72 -13.37 4.28
N SER A 87 6.49 -13.29 3.73
CA SER A 87 6.22 -13.73 2.36
C SER A 87 6.97 -12.93 1.31
N PHE A 88 7.22 -11.64 1.55
CA PHE A 88 7.98 -10.79 0.65
C PHE A 88 9.16 -10.16 1.39
N LYS A 89 10.24 -9.92 0.68
CA LYS A 89 11.44 -9.23 1.18
C LYS A 89 11.92 -8.22 0.14
N PRO A 90 12.52 -7.10 0.55
CA PRO A 90 13.21 -6.22 -0.38
C PRO A 90 14.19 -7.00 -1.26
N GLY A 91 14.14 -6.75 -2.57
CA GLY A 91 14.95 -7.46 -3.57
C GLY A 91 14.27 -8.67 -4.21
N ASP A 92 13.14 -9.15 -3.69
CA ASP A 92 12.39 -10.23 -4.34
C ASP A 92 11.83 -9.77 -5.68
N GLU A 93 11.95 -10.63 -6.70
CA GLU A 93 11.26 -10.44 -7.97
C GLU A 93 9.82 -10.95 -7.85
N VAL A 94 8.86 -10.09 -8.14
CA VAL A 94 7.43 -10.42 -8.12
C VAL A 94 6.85 -10.32 -9.50
N PHE A 95 6.09 -11.34 -9.87
CA PHE A 95 5.20 -11.35 -11.03
C PHE A 95 3.78 -11.56 -10.52
N ALA A 96 2.87 -10.63 -10.81
CA ALA A 96 1.54 -10.66 -10.22
C ALA A 96 0.45 -10.07 -11.11
N ASP A 97 -0.74 -10.66 -11.01
CA ASP A 97 -1.96 -10.08 -11.53
C ASP A 97 -2.51 -9.05 -10.55
N VAL A 98 -2.74 -7.85 -11.05
CA VAL A 98 -3.14 -6.69 -10.26
C VAL A 98 -4.31 -5.98 -10.90
N THR A 99 -5.32 -5.66 -10.10
CA THR A 99 -6.41 -4.76 -10.49
C THR A 99 -5.98 -3.33 -10.21
N PRO A 100 -5.88 -2.44 -11.22
CA PRO A 100 -5.44 -1.07 -11.01
C PRO A 100 -6.49 -0.23 -10.31
N ALA A 101 -6.05 0.77 -9.56
CA ALA A 101 -6.94 1.79 -9.01
C ALA A 101 -7.49 2.68 -10.13
N LYS A 102 -8.75 3.13 -9.98
CA LYS A 102 -9.42 3.97 -10.97
C LYS A 102 -8.78 5.34 -11.12
N ASN A 103 -8.40 5.95 -10.01
CA ASN A 103 -7.97 7.33 -9.94
C ASN A 103 -6.54 7.52 -9.42
N ALA A 104 -5.94 6.48 -8.86
CA ALA A 104 -4.57 6.54 -8.34
C ALA A 104 -3.59 6.00 -9.40
N ARG A 105 -2.46 6.68 -9.53
CA ARG A 105 -1.37 6.22 -10.39
C ARG A 105 -0.54 5.20 -9.63
N ASN A 106 -0.20 4.10 -10.30
CA ASN A 106 0.71 3.08 -9.76
C ASN A 106 0.29 2.52 -8.40
N VAL A 107 -1.02 2.35 -8.23
CA VAL A 107 -1.65 1.66 -7.12
C VAL A 107 -2.56 0.57 -7.66
N GLY A 108 -2.58 -0.58 -7.02
CA GLY A 108 -3.45 -1.67 -7.40
C GLY A 108 -3.72 -2.62 -6.25
N GLU A 109 -4.55 -3.62 -6.51
CA GLU A 109 -4.90 -4.70 -5.59
C GLU A 109 -4.47 -6.04 -6.20
N PHE A 110 -3.84 -6.91 -5.42
CA PHE A 110 -3.56 -8.27 -5.85
C PHE A 110 -4.85 -9.03 -6.15
N ARG A 111 -4.95 -9.60 -7.35
CA ARG A 111 -6.19 -10.22 -7.80
C ARG A 111 -6.09 -11.70 -8.11
N GLY A 112 -5.07 -12.10 -8.79
CA GLY A 112 -4.92 -13.44 -9.35
C GLY A 112 -3.65 -14.13 -8.89
N ARG A 113 -2.90 -14.62 -9.87
CA ARG A 113 -1.65 -15.33 -9.64
C ARG A 113 -0.56 -14.40 -9.12
N ILE A 114 0.21 -14.90 -8.17
CA ILE A 114 1.38 -14.21 -7.60
C ILE A 114 2.53 -15.19 -7.55
N GLU A 115 3.64 -14.81 -8.14
CA GLU A 115 4.93 -15.52 -8.06
C GLU A 115 5.99 -14.64 -7.41
N ILE A 116 6.82 -15.24 -6.58
CA ILE A 116 7.97 -14.59 -5.94
C ILE A 116 9.21 -15.41 -6.27
N ASN A 117 10.18 -14.79 -6.96
CA ASN A 117 11.40 -15.47 -7.40
C ASN A 117 11.12 -16.78 -8.17
N GLY A 118 10.08 -16.76 -9.01
CA GLY A 118 9.64 -17.90 -9.81
C GLY A 118 8.84 -18.98 -9.07
N LYS A 119 8.56 -18.78 -7.78
CA LYS A 119 7.72 -19.70 -6.99
C LYS A 119 6.35 -19.11 -6.77
N VAL A 120 5.33 -19.93 -6.97
CA VAL A 120 3.93 -19.51 -6.77
C VAL A 120 3.65 -19.33 -5.28
N LEU A 121 3.21 -18.12 -4.91
CA LEU A 121 2.67 -17.82 -3.59
C LEU A 121 1.14 -18.01 -3.59
N GLN A 122 0.48 -17.61 -4.67
CA GLN A 122 -0.97 -17.68 -4.83
C GLN A 122 -1.28 -18.03 -6.28
N GLU A 123 -2.14 -19.03 -6.48
CA GLU A 123 -2.66 -19.35 -7.80
C GLU A 123 -3.72 -18.34 -8.24
N GLY A 124 -3.83 -18.15 -9.55
CA GLY A 124 -4.95 -17.44 -10.15
C GLY A 124 -6.26 -18.20 -9.94
N ARG A 125 -7.38 -17.47 -9.95
CA ARG A 125 -8.72 -18.07 -9.99
C ARG A 125 -9.16 -18.24 -11.42
#